data_f178dcbea6c10cf1227099ffbe507236
#
_entry.id   f178dcbea6c10cf1227099ffbe507236
#
_cell.length_a   1.000
_cell.length_b   1.000
_cell.length_c   1.000
_cell.angle_alpha   90.00
_cell.angle_beta   90.00
_cell.angle_gamma   90.00
#
_symmetry.space_group_name_H-M   'P 1'
#
loop_
_entity.id
_entity.type
_entity.pdbx_description
1 polymer ?
#
loop_
_entity_poly.entity_id
_entity_poly.type
_entity_poly.pdbx_seq_one_letter_code
_entity_poly.pdbx_strand_id
1 'polypeptide(L)'
;MLIASPNRLTTHDRSTLRFGRPAQIVLGVIAGALLSAGYALHPQWWAPWLAPVPLLLAASGSRRSARLAGGVAGAIAVTSLLPYYLDLIGWPVTLLVVLLRVGSWIFATSLADAATRRLPLAVALLVLPGTVAAIELLTLVVSPHGAAGSLAYSQMEAIGVVQVAALGGVPAVIFLILLPGSLAGLWLTRNWRHSDRLAALALVGLLALAATLFSVFRLNAKPSGSTVPVTLIATNHFDGIPQGWEGVWARYQPAVIASATRGGLVVLPEKLALLDSEGAGRAAQDVAMAAQATGAVVIAGVEVRERDTYYNRALLAAPDGRVVWYDKQRLVPGWEDRDTPGNAPVFVDIVGTRLGIAICKDMHVPEIGRQYAGGATIMVVPAYDFGRDAWMGARMTDLRAVENGYAVARSARNGFVSAYDRTGRILVERPVTDDMTVVTASLSPHGAATLYGRNGDVFGWCCVCLAVLLRVWLGRVSLPYLSSSNKSLSRNQAK
;
A
#
# COMPACT_ATOMS: atom_id res chain seq x y z
N MET A 1 71.28 12.32 -9.55
CA MET A 1 70.30 12.16 -8.46
C MET A 1 69.00 12.78 -8.93
N LEU A 2 68.15 11.98 -9.60
CA LEU A 2 66.89 12.41 -10.23
C LEU A 2 65.76 12.19 -9.24
N ILE A 3 65.17 13.27 -8.74
CA ILE A 3 63.99 13.25 -7.90
C ILE A 3 62.76 13.07 -8.80
N ALA A 4 62.13 11.90 -8.73
CA ALA A 4 60.86 11.61 -9.42
C ALA A 4 59.74 12.39 -8.75
N SER A 5 59.02 13.21 -9.52
CA SER A 5 57.77 13.86 -9.09
C SER A 5 56.63 12.85 -8.91
N PRO A 6 55.75 12.99 -7.88
CA PRO A 6 54.65 12.06 -7.70
C PRO A 6 53.62 12.24 -8.82
N ASN A 7 53.32 11.14 -9.47
CA ASN A 7 52.26 10.98 -10.50
C ASN A 7 50.95 11.59 -10.02
N ARG A 8 50.48 12.62 -10.73
CA ARG A 8 49.07 13.03 -10.69
C ARG A 8 48.25 11.86 -11.18
N LEU A 9 47.49 11.27 -10.28
CA LEU A 9 46.41 10.34 -10.66
C LEU A 9 45.49 11.08 -11.63
N THR A 10 45.56 10.71 -12.90
CA THR A 10 44.68 11.16 -13.94
C THR A 10 43.24 10.81 -13.55
N THR A 11 42.46 11.83 -13.23
CA THR A 11 41.01 11.70 -13.12
C THR A 11 40.52 11.24 -14.48
N HIS A 12 40.19 9.95 -14.61
CA HIS A 12 39.50 9.44 -15.78
C HIS A 12 38.22 10.28 -15.95
N ASP A 13 38.15 11.03 -17.03
CA ASP A 13 36.98 11.78 -17.44
C ASP A 13 35.85 10.76 -17.72
N ARG A 14 35.02 10.55 -16.70
CA ARG A 14 33.87 9.66 -16.79
C ARG A 14 32.81 10.44 -17.54
N SER A 15 32.82 10.37 -18.87
CA SER A 15 31.80 10.97 -19.73
C SER A 15 30.41 10.60 -19.22
N THR A 16 29.64 11.60 -18.79
CA THR A 16 28.23 11.44 -18.41
C THR A 16 27.38 11.81 -19.63
N LEU A 17 26.36 11.01 -19.93
CA LEU A 17 25.34 11.39 -20.91
C LEU A 17 24.67 12.69 -20.43
N ARG A 18 24.66 13.71 -21.29
CA ARG A 18 23.98 14.98 -21.00
C ARG A 18 22.93 15.23 -22.07
N PHE A 19 21.71 15.35 -21.65
CA PHE A 19 20.58 15.70 -22.51
C PHE A 19 20.31 17.21 -22.44
N GLY A 20 19.95 17.80 -23.57
CA GLY A 20 19.43 19.17 -23.62
C GLY A 20 18.08 19.28 -22.86
N ARG A 21 17.70 20.49 -22.44
CA ARG A 21 16.46 20.73 -21.69
C ARG A 21 15.20 20.12 -22.33
N PRO A 22 14.98 20.24 -23.65
CA PRO A 22 13.79 19.63 -24.29
C PRO A 22 13.75 18.11 -24.08
N ALA A 23 14.87 17.41 -24.29
CA ALA A 23 14.96 15.97 -24.11
C ALA A 23 14.76 15.57 -22.62
N GLN A 24 15.26 16.36 -21.66
CA GLN A 24 15.01 16.14 -20.23
C GLN A 24 13.53 16.25 -19.87
N ILE A 25 12.81 17.21 -20.44
CA ILE A 25 11.37 17.38 -20.25
C ILE A 25 10.62 16.18 -20.85
N VAL A 26 10.94 15.79 -22.09
CA VAL A 26 10.30 14.63 -22.75
C VAL A 26 10.51 13.35 -21.93
N LEU A 27 11.74 13.07 -21.50
CA LEU A 27 12.03 11.90 -20.65
C LEU A 27 11.32 11.99 -19.29
N GLY A 28 11.23 13.19 -18.70
CA GLY A 28 10.46 13.43 -17.49
C GLY A 28 8.96 13.17 -17.67
N VAL A 29 8.39 13.59 -18.80
CA VAL A 29 6.99 13.29 -19.16
C VAL A 29 6.77 11.80 -19.34
N ILE A 30 7.67 11.09 -20.04
CA ILE A 30 7.58 9.63 -20.20
C ILE A 30 7.63 8.93 -18.83
N ALA A 31 8.57 9.33 -17.97
CA ALA A 31 8.67 8.80 -16.61
C ALA A 31 7.37 9.04 -15.80
N GLY A 32 6.85 10.26 -15.87
CA GLY A 32 5.61 10.64 -15.21
C GLY A 32 4.39 9.90 -15.74
N ALA A 33 4.30 9.66 -17.04
CA ALA A 33 3.23 8.87 -17.65
C ALA A 33 3.26 7.40 -17.18
N LEU A 34 4.44 6.80 -17.12
CA LEU A 34 4.62 5.45 -16.59
C LEU A 34 4.23 5.38 -15.10
N LEU A 35 4.63 6.38 -14.29
CA LEU A 35 4.22 6.47 -12.91
C LEU A 35 2.70 6.69 -12.77
N SER A 36 2.11 7.56 -13.59
CA SER A 36 0.66 7.81 -13.62
C SER A 36 -0.11 6.52 -13.91
N ALA A 37 0.35 5.73 -14.87
CA ALA A 37 -0.21 4.42 -15.16
C ALA A 37 -0.07 3.44 -13.98
N GLY A 38 0.99 3.55 -13.17
CA GLY A 38 1.19 2.75 -11.96
C GLY A 38 0.36 3.22 -10.75
N TYR A 39 -0.02 4.51 -10.70
CA TYR A 39 -0.84 5.07 -9.62
C TYR A 39 -2.36 5.06 -9.91
N ALA A 40 -2.79 4.70 -11.10
CA ALA A 40 -4.19 4.72 -11.50
C ALA A 40 -5.09 3.87 -10.58
N LEU A 41 -6.41 4.11 -10.57
CA LEU A 41 -7.39 3.28 -9.85
C LEU A 41 -7.40 1.83 -10.38
N HIS A 42 -7.06 1.64 -11.68
CA HIS A 42 -6.75 0.37 -12.33
C HIS A 42 -5.33 0.42 -12.88
N PRO A 43 -4.31 0.16 -12.07
CA PRO A 43 -2.92 0.42 -12.44
C PRO A 43 -2.36 -0.63 -13.39
N GLN A 44 -1.36 -0.22 -14.19
CA GLN A 44 -0.60 -1.10 -15.06
C GLN A 44 0.63 -1.63 -14.32
N TRP A 45 0.70 -2.93 -14.05
CA TRP A 45 1.73 -3.55 -13.21
C TRP A 45 3.17 -3.33 -13.71
N TRP A 46 3.37 -3.33 -15.04
CA TRP A 46 4.69 -3.20 -15.67
C TRP A 46 5.23 -1.76 -15.68
N ALA A 47 4.35 -0.77 -15.62
CA ALA A 47 4.72 0.63 -15.83
C ALA A 47 5.71 1.18 -14.78
N PRO A 48 5.56 0.93 -13.48
CA PRO A 48 6.52 1.39 -12.46
C PRO A 48 7.91 0.77 -12.60
N TRP A 49 8.01 -0.44 -13.16
CA TRP A 49 9.30 -1.09 -13.39
C TRP A 49 10.17 -0.34 -14.40
N LEU A 50 9.53 0.29 -15.38
CA LEU A 50 10.21 1.03 -16.46
C LEU A 50 10.41 2.51 -16.12
N ALA A 51 9.60 3.09 -15.24
CA ALA A 51 9.60 4.51 -14.93
C ALA A 51 10.97 5.08 -14.49
N PRO A 52 11.81 4.37 -13.71
CA PRO A 52 13.12 4.88 -13.31
C PRO A 52 14.09 5.09 -14.49
N VAL A 53 13.93 4.36 -15.60
CA VAL A 53 14.83 4.49 -16.76
C VAL A 53 14.81 5.91 -17.35
N PRO A 54 13.70 6.39 -17.93
CA PRO A 54 13.64 7.75 -18.46
C PRO A 54 13.83 8.81 -17.36
N LEU A 55 13.40 8.56 -16.13
CA LEU A 55 13.58 9.48 -15.00
C LEU A 55 15.05 9.75 -14.71
N LEU A 56 15.87 8.70 -14.57
CA LEU A 56 17.30 8.82 -14.24
C LEU A 56 18.12 9.34 -15.43
N LEU A 57 17.74 9.00 -16.66
CA LEU A 57 18.31 9.61 -17.87
C LEU A 57 18.06 11.13 -17.88
N ALA A 58 16.81 11.58 -17.63
CA ALA A 58 16.47 12.99 -17.56
C ALA A 58 17.19 13.71 -16.41
N ALA A 59 17.37 13.04 -15.28
CA ALA A 59 18.04 13.59 -14.09
C ALA A 59 19.56 13.75 -14.27
N SER A 60 20.17 13.06 -15.24
CA SER A 60 21.63 13.03 -15.42
C SER A 60 22.20 14.40 -15.80
N GLY A 61 23.44 14.65 -15.41
CA GLY A 61 24.22 15.82 -15.83
C GLY A 61 24.28 16.98 -14.81
N SER A 62 23.20 17.34 -14.13
CA SER A 62 23.22 18.44 -13.14
C SER A 62 22.15 18.32 -12.07
N ARG A 63 22.37 18.99 -10.91
CA ARG A 63 21.34 19.11 -9.86
C ARG A 63 20.04 19.76 -10.37
N ARG A 64 20.15 20.69 -11.35
CA ARG A 64 18.99 21.34 -11.98
C ARG A 64 18.20 20.34 -12.84
N SER A 65 18.91 19.50 -13.59
CA SER A 65 18.29 18.42 -14.37
C SER A 65 17.53 17.43 -13.50
N ALA A 66 18.11 17.02 -12.36
CA ALA A 66 17.46 16.10 -11.42
C ALA A 66 16.17 16.69 -10.84
N ARG A 67 16.18 17.98 -10.45
CA ARG A 67 14.99 18.67 -9.95
C ARG A 67 13.92 18.83 -11.04
N LEU A 68 14.33 19.20 -12.25
CA LEU A 68 13.41 19.32 -13.40
C LEU A 68 12.74 17.98 -13.70
N ALA A 69 13.54 16.91 -13.83
CA ALA A 69 13.04 15.57 -14.11
C ALA A 69 12.06 15.08 -13.03
N GLY A 70 12.43 15.22 -11.74
CA GLY A 70 11.56 14.86 -10.64
C GLY A 70 10.28 15.68 -10.58
N GLY A 71 10.37 17.01 -10.84
CA GLY A 71 9.22 17.90 -10.86
C GLY A 71 8.24 17.58 -11.98
N VAL A 72 8.73 17.38 -13.21
CA VAL A 72 7.90 17.00 -14.36
C VAL A 72 7.27 15.63 -14.13
N ALA A 73 8.07 14.63 -13.75
CA ALA A 73 7.56 13.29 -13.51
C ALA A 73 6.53 13.25 -12.38
N GLY A 74 6.78 13.96 -11.25
CA GLY A 74 5.85 14.04 -10.12
C GLY A 74 4.54 14.72 -10.48
N ALA A 75 4.57 15.79 -11.29
CA ALA A 75 3.37 16.48 -11.74
C ALA A 75 2.48 15.61 -12.65
N ILE A 76 3.11 14.83 -13.55
CA ILE A 76 2.38 13.91 -14.44
C ILE A 76 1.90 12.68 -13.66
N ALA A 77 2.68 12.17 -12.69
CA ALA A 77 2.35 10.97 -11.94
C ALA A 77 1.00 11.02 -11.21
N VAL A 78 0.52 12.21 -10.84
CA VAL A 78 -0.74 12.39 -10.12
C VAL A 78 -1.96 12.47 -11.04
N THR A 79 -1.78 12.66 -12.35
CA THR A 79 -2.87 13.00 -13.27
C THR A 79 -3.96 11.93 -13.36
N SER A 80 -3.62 10.65 -13.24
CA SER A 80 -4.59 9.54 -13.27
C SER A 80 -5.55 9.54 -12.06
N LEU A 81 -5.10 10.02 -10.90
CA LEU A 81 -5.90 10.11 -9.68
C LEU A 81 -6.53 11.49 -9.45
N LEU A 82 -6.16 12.49 -10.26
CA LEU A 82 -6.59 13.87 -10.05
C LEU A 82 -8.12 14.03 -10.05
N PRO A 83 -8.88 13.47 -11.01
CA PRO A 83 -10.36 13.56 -10.99
C PRO A 83 -10.96 12.89 -9.75
N TYR A 84 -10.40 11.73 -9.35
CA TYR A 84 -10.86 11.01 -8.16
C TYR A 84 -10.63 11.81 -6.88
N TYR A 85 -9.45 12.43 -6.71
CA TYR A 85 -9.16 13.25 -5.54
C TYR A 85 -10.01 14.52 -5.48
N LEU A 86 -10.23 15.18 -6.63
CA LEU A 86 -11.10 16.37 -6.68
C LEU A 86 -12.52 16.06 -6.22
N ASP A 87 -13.07 14.92 -6.61
CA ASP A 87 -14.41 14.49 -6.22
C ASP A 87 -14.47 14.05 -4.74
N LEU A 88 -13.43 13.33 -4.26
CA LEU A 88 -13.47 12.70 -2.94
C LEU A 88 -13.07 13.65 -1.80
N ILE A 89 -12.01 14.46 -1.99
CA ILE A 89 -11.40 15.28 -0.92
C ILE A 89 -11.38 16.78 -1.23
N GLY A 90 -11.92 17.16 -2.38
CA GLY A 90 -12.01 18.56 -2.80
C GLY A 90 -10.66 19.16 -3.22
N TRP A 91 -10.73 20.36 -3.84
CA TRP A 91 -9.55 21.00 -4.47
C TRP A 91 -8.42 21.40 -3.48
N PRO A 92 -8.67 21.87 -2.22
CA PRO A 92 -7.57 22.32 -1.37
C PRO A 92 -6.67 21.16 -0.94
N VAL A 93 -7.28 20.03 -0.53
CA VAL A 93 -6.55 18.82 -0.11
C VAL A 93 -5.88 18.17 -1.31
N THR A 94 -6.55 18.13 -2.47
CA THR A 94 -5.97 17.65 -3.73
C THR A 94 -4.72 18.44 -4.11
N LEU A 95 -4.73 19.77 -4.02
CA LEU A 95 -3.56 20.59 -4.28
C LEU A 95 -2.38 20.22 -3.35
N LEU A 96 -2.65 20.03 -2.07
CA LEU A 96 -1.62 19.58 -1.11
C LEU A 96 -1.04 18.23 -1.52
N VAL A 97 -1.88 17.26 -1.88
CA VAL A 97 -1.43 15.94 -2.36
C VAL A 97 -0.54 16.06 -3.60
N VAL A 98 -0.93 16.91 -4.56
CA VAL A 98 -0.12 17.19 -5.78
C VAL A 98 1.24 17.77 -5.40
N LEU A 99 1.27 18.79 -4.54
CA LEU A 99 2.53 19.44 -4.12
C LEU A 99 3.45 18.46 -3.38
N LEU A 100 2.90 17.64 -2.49
CA LEU A 100 3.66 16.60 -1.79
C LEU A 100 4.19 15.55 -2.76
N ARG A 101 3.42 15.11 -3.74
CA ARG A 101 3.86 14.15 -4.76
C ARG A 101 4.99 14.71 -5.62
N VAL A 102 4.85 15.94 -6.09
CA VAL A 102 5.88 16.65 -6.85
C VAL A 102 7.16 16.81 -6.02
N GLY A 103 7.02 17.29 -4.79
CA GLY A 103 8.16 17.44 -3.86
C GLY A 103 8.88 16.12 -3.57
N SER A 104 8.13 15.04 -3.41
CA SER A 104 8.64 13.68 -3.18
C SER A 104 9.52 13.21 -4.34
N TRP A 105 9.05 13.35 -5.58
CA TRP A 105 9.83 12.96 -6.75
C TRP A 105 11.04 13.87 -7.01
N ILE A 106 10.92 15.20 -6.75
CA ILE A 106 12.08 16.11 -6.78
C ILE A 106 13.12 15.68 -5.75
N PHE A 107 12.72 15.32 -4.54
CA PHE A 107 13.63 14.89 -3.48
C PHE A 107 14.31 13.57 -3.85
N ALA A 108 13.55 12.55 -4.24
CA ALA A 108 14.07 11.22 -4.56
C ALA A 108 15.05 11.26 -5.74
N THR A 109 14.72 11.96 -6.83
CA THR A 109 15.61 12.10 -8.00
C THR A 109 16.86 12.93 -7.68
N SER A 110 16.73 13.98 -6.86
CA SER A 110 17.88 14.80 -6.46
C SER A 110 18.85 14.03 -5.58
N LEU A 111 18.34 13.18 -4.68
CA LEU A 111 19.16 12.34 -3.83
C LEU A 111 19.87 11.25 -4.64
N ALA A 112 19.15 10.60 -5.57
CA ALA A 112 19.70 9.60 -6.48
C ALA A 112 20.81 10.19 -7.36
N ASP A 113 20.59 11.36 -7.99
CA ASP A 113 21.63 12.05 -8.78
C ASP A 113 22.87 12.39 -7.93
N ALA A 114 22.68 12.88 -6.70
CA ALA A 114 23.80 13.19 -5.81
C ALA A 114 24.59 11.93 -5.40
N ALA A 115 23.91 10.81 -5.21
CA ALA A 115 24.51 9.51 -4.91
C ALA A 115 25.34 8.97 -6.08
N THR A 116 24.84 9.06 -7.31
CA THR A 116 25.55 8.58 -8.51
C THR A 116 26.88 9.27 -8.75
N ARG A 117 27.05 10.50 -8.25
CA ARG A 117 28.31 11.25 -8.38
C ARG A 117 29.40 10.78 -7.44
N ARG A 118 29.05 10.07 -6.36
CA ARG A 118 29.96 9.81 -5.24
C ARG A 118 30.06 8.34 -4.83
N LEU A 119 29.03 7.54 -5.14
CA LEU A 119 28.93 6.15 -4.72
C LEU A 119 29.19 5.19 -5.89
N PRO A 120 29.64 3.96 -5.62
CA PRO A 120 29.67 2.88 -6.60
C PRO A 120 28.26 2.58 -7.11
N LEU A 121 28.16 2.03 -8.34
CA LEU A 121 26.87 1.73 -8.98
C LEU A 121 25.97 0.86 -8.10
N ALA A 122 26.52 -0.20 -7.50
CA ALA A 122 25.78 -1.14 -6.65
C ALA A 122 25.12 -0.46 -5.44
N VAL A 123 25.65 0.65 -4.93
CA VAL A 123 25.04 1.42 -3.84
C VAL A 123 24.12 2.50 -4.38
N ALA A 124 24.55 3.21 -5.45
CA ALA A 124 23.78 4.29 -6.03
C ALA A 124 22.41 3.85 -6.57
N LEU A 125 22.32 2.63 -7.12
CA LEU A 125 21.06 2.07 -7.65
C LEU A 125 19.99 1.81 -6.58
N LEU A 126 20.39 1.66 -5.31
CA LEU A 126 19.45 1.45 -4.19
C LEU A 126 18.81 2.75 -3.69
N VAL A 127 19.39 3.91 -4.06
CA VAL A 127 19.00 5.20 -3.47
C VAL A 127 17.61 5.64 -3.94
N LEU A 128 17.30 5.56 -5.23
CA LEU A 128 15.96 5.92 -5.72
C LEU A 128 14.89 4.99 -5.13
N PRO A 129 14.99 3.65 -5.25
CA PRO A 129 14.01 2.73 -4.65
C PRO A 129 13.86 2.91 -3.15
N GLY A 130 14.97 3.00 -2.41
CA GLY A 130 14.96 3.18 -0.96
C GLY A 130 14.37 4.51 -0.52
N THR A 131 14.64 5.60 -1.25
CA THR A 131 14.06 6.91 -0.93
C THR A 131 12.56 6.95 -1.21
N VAL A 132 12.10 6.35 -2.31
CA VAL A 132 10.66 6.27 -2.60
C VAL A 132 9.96 5.38 -1.57
N ALA A 133 10.55 4.23 -1.19
CA ALA A 133 10.01 3.37 -0.13
C ALA A 133 9.93 4.10 1.24
N ALA A 134 10.95 4.93 1.56
CA ALA A 134 10.95 5.76 2.76
C ALA A 134 9.82 6.81 2.75
N ILE A 135 9.66 7.52 1.62
CA ILE A 135 8.58 8.51 1.45
C ILE A 135 7.21 7.84 1.55
N GLU A 136 7.07 6.66 0.96
CA GLU A 136 5.83 5.90 1.03
C GLU A 136 5.48 5.54 2.47
N LEU A 137 6.44 5.00 3.25
CA LEU A 137 6.19 4.74 4.68
C LEU A 137 5.75 6.01 5.42
N LEU A 138 6.46 7.13 5.23
CA LEU A 138 6.06 8.39 5.88
C LEU A 138 4.65 8.82 5.47
N THR A 139 4.28 8.60 4.21
CA THR A 139 2.91 8.86 3.73
C THR A 139 1.90 7.95 4.42
N LEU A 140 2.19 6.64 4.55
CA LEU A 140 1.32 5.68 5.24
C LEU A 140 1.05 6.08 6.70
N VAL A 141 2.10 6.55 7.39
CA VAL A 141 2.03 6.92 8.82
C VAL A 141 1.25 8.22 9.03
N VAL A 142 1.41 9.21 8.12
CA VAL A 142 0.84 10.55 8.30
C VAL A 142 -0.54 10.69 7.64
N SER A 143 -0.80 9.94 6.55
CA SER A 143 -2.04 10.06 5.80
C SER A 143 -3.24 9.51 6.58
N PRO A 144 -4.34 10.28 6.71
CA PRO A 144 -5.58 9.75 7.28
C PRO A 144 -6.25 8.68 6.38
N HIS A 145 -5.77 8.54 5.14
CA HIS A 145 -6.25 7.55 4.17
C HIS A 145 -5.36 6.29 4.12
N GLY A 146 -4.36 6.18 5.01
CA GLY A 146 -3.46 5.02 5.07
C GLY A 146 -2.73 4.80 3.74
N ALA A 147 -2.82 3.59 3.20
CA ALA A 147 -2.11 3.17 1.99
C ALA A 147 -2.84 3.54 0.68
N ALA A 148 -3.95 4.27 0.71
CA ALA A 148 -4.69 4.63 -0.49
C ALA A 148 -3.81 5.42 -1.49
N GLY A 149 -3.81 5.00 -2.75
CA GLY A 149 -2.99 5.59 -3.81
C GLY A 149 -1.50 5.24 -3.75
N SER A 150 -1.12 4.15 -3.06
CA SER A 150 0.23 3.61 -3.07
C SER A 150 0.59 2.95 -4.40
N LEU A 151 1.85 3.13 -4.83
CA LEU A 151 2.39 2.49 -6.05
C LEU A 151 2.44 0.95 -5.94
N ALA A 152 2.47 0.41 -4.72
CA ALA A 152 2.52 -1.03 -4.49
C ALA A 152 1.30 -1.77 -5.05
N TYR A 153 0.12 -1.12 -5.08
CA TYR A 153 -1.11 -1.73 -5.61
C TYR A 153 -1.05 -2.00 -7.11
N SER A 154 -0.13 -1.37 -7.84
CA SER A 154 0.12 -1.75 -9.24
C SER A 154 0.52 -3.22 -9.40
N GLN A 155 1.01 -3.86 -8.33
CA GLN A 155 1.51 -5.24 -8.39
C GLN A 155 0.48 -6.28 -7.96
N MET A 156 -0.76 -5.90 -7.67
CA MET A 156 -1.76 -6.86 -7.16
C MET A 156 -2.13 -7.96 -8.16
N GLU A 157 -1.94 -7.73 -9.46
CA GLU A 157 -2.06 -8.74 -10.50
C GLU A 157 -0.77 -9.59 -10.68
N ALA A 158 0.35 -9.12 -10.15
CA ALA A 158 1.64 -9.82 -10.18
C ALA A 158 1.88 -10.54 -8.85
N ILE A 159 1.10 -11.58 -8.58
CA ILE A 159 1.03 -12.27 -7.27
C ILE A 159 2.40 -12.72 -6.74
N GLY A 160 3.35 -13.05 -7.61
CA GLY A 160 4.72 -13.39 -7.20
C GLY A 160 5.48 -12.19 -6.63
N VAL A 161 5.22 -10.99 -7.13
CA VAL A 161 5.89 -9.76 -6.69
C VAL A 161 5.37 -9.30 -5.33
N VAL A 162 4.06 -9.34 -5.11
CA VAL A 162 3.47 -8.85 -3.84
C VAL A 162 3.86 -9.70 -2.63
N GLN A 163 4.40 -10.94 -2.82
CA GLN A 163 4.81 -11.78 -1.69
C GLN A 163 5.86 -11.11 -0.80
N VAL A 164 6.68 -10.20 -1.34
CA VAL A 164 7.67 -9.48 -0.53
C VAL A 164 7.04 -8.54 0.50
N ALA A 165 5.75 -8.21 0.36
CA ALA A 165 5.01 -7.48 1.38
C ALA A 165 4.97 -8.22 2.72
N ALA A 166 5.02 -9.55 2.72
CA ALA A 166 5.14 -10.36 3.92
C ALA A 166 6.48 -10.21 4.65
N LEU A 167 7.49 -9.63 4.01
CA LEU A 167 8.82 -9.35 4.60
C LEU A 167 8.91 -7.91 5.14
N GLY A 168 8.43 -6.93 4.38
CA GLY A 168 8.63 -5.52 4.70
C GLY A 168 7.49 -4.59 4.29
N GLY A 169 6.28 -5.12 4.11
CA GLY A 169 5.07 -4.35 3.79
C GLY A 169 5.09 -3.67 2.42
N VAL A 170 4.23 -2.68 2.26
CA VAL A 170 4.16 -1.80 1.08
C VAL A 170 5.53 -1.26 0.66
N PRO A 171 6.38 -0.75 1.58
CA PRO A 171 7.70 -0.22 1.21
C PRO A 171 8.61 -1.23 0.50
N ALA A 172 8.56 -2.52 0.88
CA ALA A 172 9.38 -3.56 0.24
C ALA A 172 8.94 -3.85 -1.20
N VAL A 173 7.63 -3.82 -1.48
CA VAL A 173 7.10 -3.95 -2.84
C VAL A 173 7.61 -2.81 -3.73
N ILE A 174 7.49 -1.56 -3.25
CA ILE A 174 7.94 -0.37 -3.99
C ILE A 174 9.44 -0.42 -4.25
N PHE A 175 10.24 -0.79 -3.24
CA PHE A 175 11.67 -0.95 -3.40
C PHE A 175 12.01 -1.95 -4.51
N LEU A 176 11.36 -3.12 -4.49
CA LEU A 176 11.63 -4.19 -5.46
C LEU A 176 11.30 -3.76 -6.89
N ILE A 177 10.14 -3.16 -7.13
CA ILE A 177 9.68 -2.81 -8.49
C ILE A 177 10.48 -1.68 -9.13
N LEU A 178 11.03 -0.75 -8.34
CA LEU A 178 11.84 0.34 -8.86
C LEU A 178 13.31 -0.04 -9.09
N LEU A 179 13.76 -1.16 -8.52
CA LEU A 179 15.18 -1.56 -8.52
C LEU A 179 15.72 -1.89 -9.91
N PRO A 180 15.07 -2.72 -10.76
CA PRO A 180 15.58 -3.05 -12.10
C PRO A 180 15.64 -1.84 -13.03
N GLY A 181 14.60 -0.98 -13.02
CA GLY A 181 14.60 0.26 -13.78
C GLY A 181 15.68 1.24 -13.30
N SER A 182 15.98 1.27 -12.01
CA SER A 182 17.07 2.07 -11.45
C SER A 182 18.44 1.57 -11.93
N LEU A 183 18.65 0.24 -11.96
CA LEU A 183 19.85 -0.35 -12.53
C LEU A 183 20.00 0.04 -14.02
N ALA A 184 18.97 -0.19 -14.81
CA ALA A 184 18.99 0.10 -16.27
C ALA A 184 19.22 1.60 -16.54
N GLY A 185 18.50 2.47 -15.83
CA GLY A 185 18.66 3.92 -15.96
C GLY A 185 20.07 4.38 -15.64
N LEU A 186 20.59 3.99 -14.46
CA LEU A 186 21.94 4.37 -14.06
C LEU A 186 23.05 3.77 -14.93
N TRP A 187 22.85 2.55 -15.40
CA TRP A 187 23.77 1.90 -16.33
C TRP A 187 24.01 2.74 -17.59
N LEU A 188 22.96 3.36 -18.08
CA LEU A 188 22.99 4.18 -19.30
C LEU A 188 23.51 5.61 -19.05
N THR A 189 23.48 6.14 -17.84
CA THR A 189 23.83 7.54 -17.57
C THR A 189 25.32 7.82 -17.58
N ARG A 190 26.18 6.80 -17.35
CA ARG A 190 27.60 7.00 -17.12
C ARG A 190 28.41 5.77 -17.52
N ASN A 191 29.66 6.00 -17.93
CA ASN A 191 30.60 4.92 -18.17
C ASN A 191 31.15 4.38 -16.82
N TRP A 192 30.48 3.37 -16.25
CA TRP A 192 30.89 2.71 -15.02
C TRP A 192 32.03 1.73 -15.26
N ARG A 193 32.86 1.49 -14.24
CA ARG A 193 33.87 0.44 -14.30
C ARG A 193 33.20 -0.93 -14.48
N HIS A 194 33.89 -1.84 -15.13
CA HIS A 194 33.35 -3.19 -15.34
C HIS A 194 33.02 -3.90 -14.00
N SER A 195 33.88 -3.77 -13.00
CA SER A 195 33.64 -4.27 -11.64
C SER A 195 32.39 -3.71 -10.99
N ASP A 196 32.13 -2.39 -11.14
CA ASP A 196 30.91 -1.74 -10.60
C ASP A 196 29.64 -2.30 -11.27
N ARG A 197 29.71 -2.56 -12.57
CA ARG A 197 28.61 -3.15 -13.34
C ARG A 197 28.34 -4.59 -12.91
N LEU A 198 29.38 -5.40 -12.77
CA LEU A 198 29.24 -6.78 -12.31
C LEU A 198 28.68 -6.84 -10.86
N ALA A 199 29.17 -6.00 -9.95
CA ALA A 199 28.68 -5.93 -8.59
C ALA A 199 27.19 -5.52 -8.54
N ALA A 200 26.77 -4.56 -9.37
CA ALA A 200 25.38 -4.12 -9.45
C ALA A 200 24.46 -5.21 -10.01
N LEU A 201 24.89 -5.90 -11.08
CA LEU A 201 24.16 -7.04 -11.65
C LEU A 201 24.04 -8.20 -10.65
N ALA A 202 25.14 -8.53 -9.96
CA ALA A 202 25.14 -9.57 -8.94
C ALA A 202 24.18 -9.23 -7.78
N LEU A 203 24.19 -7.98 -7.31
CA LEU A 203 23.28 -7.53 -6.25
C LEU A 203 21.81 -7.63 -6.69
N VAL A 204 21.45 -7.07 -7.85
CA VAL A 204 20.06 -7.10 -8.34
C VAL A 204 19.65 -8.56 -8.64
N GLY A 205 20.52 -9.35 -9.23
CA GLY A 205 20.27 -10.77 -9.49
C GLY A 205 20.04 -11.56 -8.20
N LEU A 206 20.85 -11.33 -7.16
CA LEU A 206 20.68 -11.98 -5.86
C LEU A 206 19.37 -11.59 -5.19
N LEU A 207 19.02 -10.29 -5.18
CA LEU A 207 17.74 -9.81 -4.62
C LEU A 207 16.54 -10.36 -5.39
N ALA A 208 16.60 -10.37 -6.72
CA ALA A 208 15.56 -10.95 -7.55
C ALA A 208 15.40 -12.46 -7.32
N LEU A 209 16.53 -13.20 -7.24
CA LEU A 209 16.52 -14.64 -6.93
C LEU A 209 15.92 -14.90 -5.55
N ALA A 210 16.35 -14.15 -4.52
CA ALA A 210 15.82 -14.30 -3.17
C ALA A 210 14.32 -14.03 -3.11
N ALA A 211 13.85 -12.93 -3.76
CA ALA A 211 12.43 -12.60 -3.84
C ALA A 211 11.64 -13.70 -4.58
N THR A 212 12.17 -14.23 -5.68
CA THR A 212 11.55 -15.31 -6.45
C THR A 212 11.45 -16.60 -5.64
N LEU A 213 12.55 -17.04 -5.01
CA LEU A 213 12.56 -18.24 -4.17
C LEU A 213 11.58 -18.11 -2.99
N PHE A 214 11.55 -16.95 -2.33
CA PHE A 214 10.61 -16.67 -1.27
C PHE A 214 9.15 -16.74 -1.77
N SER A 215 8.87 -16.14 -2.92
CA SER A 215 7.53 -16.14 -3.53
C SER A 215 7.11 -17.56 -3.91
N VAL A 216 7.98 -18.33 -4.54
CA VAL A 216 7.72 -19.75 -4.89
C VAL A 216 7.44 -20.55 -3.64
N PHE A 217 8.25 -20.39 -2.59
CA PHE A 217 8.02 -21.07 -1.31
C PHE A 217 6.65 -20.76 -0.72
N ARG A 218 6.27 -19.45 -0.64
CA ARG A 218 4.99 -19.05 -0.09
C ARG A 218 3.79 -19.52 -0.91
N LEU A 219 3.88 -19.37 -2.24
CA LEU A 219 2.79 -19.71 -3.15
C LEU A 219 2.55 -21.22 -3.28
N ASN A 220 3.56 -22.06 -3.02
CA ASN A 220 3.44 -23.52 -3.04
C ASN A 220 3.21 -24.13 -1.65
N ALA A 221 3.23 -23.33 -0.59
CA ALA A 221 2.93 -23.83 0.75
C ALA A 221 1.46 -24.27 0.83
N LYS A 222 1.26 -25.58 0.96
CA LYS A 222 -0.08 -26.19 1.02
C LYS A 222 -0.87 -25.65 2.21
N PRO A 223 -2.16 -25.33 2.03
CA PRO A 223 -3.05 -25.07 3.14
C PRO A 223 -3.08 -26.25 4.10
N SER A 224 -3.02 -26.00 5.39
CA SER A 224 -3.13 -27.05 6.43
C SER A 224 -4.48 -26.94 7.12
N GLY A 225 -5.14 -28.06 7.35
CA GLY A 225 -6.40 -28.14 8.10
C GLY A 225 -7.66 -28.14 7.24
N SER A 226 -8.80 -28.18 7.91
CA SER A 226 -10.14 -28.10 7.29
C SER A 226 -10.42 -26.71 6.78
N THR A 227 -11.09 -26.61 5.61
CA THR A 227 -11.55 -25.32 5.09
C THR A 227 -12.86 -24.88 5.75
N VAL A 228 -13.05 -23.57 5.84
CA VAL A 228 -14.29 -22.94 6.31
C VAL A 228 -15.07 -22.45 5.10
N PRO A 229 -16.30 -22.93 4.88
CA PRO A 229 -17.18 -22.40 3.85
C PRO A 229 -17.53 -20.95 4.15
N VAL A 230 -17.47 -20.08 3.14
CA VAL A 230 -17.80 -18.67 3.27
C VAL A 230 -18.79 -18.29 2.19
N THR A 231 -19.88 -17.65 2.58
CA THR A 231 -20.88 -17.05 1.69
C THR A 231 -20.78 -15.52 1.83
N LEU A 232 -20.61 -14.84 0.70
CA LEU A 232 -20.56 -13.38 0.62
C LEU A 232 -21.80 -12.90 -0.11
N ILE A 233 -22.54 -11.98 0.51
CA ILE A 233 -23.84 -11.52 0.00
C ILE A 233 -23.85 -10.00 -0.01
N ALA A 234 -24.17 -9.38 -1.14
CA ALA A 234 -24.32 -7.94 -1.27
C ALA A 234 -25.33 -7.55 -2.37
N THR A 235 -25.89 -6.35 -2.29
CA THR A 235 -26.67 -5.72 -3.35
C THR A 235 -26.50 -4.20 -3.31
N ASN A 236 -26.57 -3.54 -4.46
CA ASN A 236 -26.62 -2.08 -4.61
C ASN A 236 -28.06 -1.54 -4.73
N HIS A 237 -29.06 -2.36 -4.45
CA HIS A 237 -30.48 -1.99 -4.56
C HIS A 237 -30.87 -0.74 -3.77
N PHE A 238 -30.18 -0.46 -2.65
CA PHE A 238 -30.49 0.67 -1.79
C PHE A 238 -29.62 1.89 -2.12
N ASP A 239 -30.25 3.04 -2.34
CA ASP A 239 -29.54 4.31 -2.44
C ASP A 239 -29.13 4.80 -1.03
N GLY A 240 -27.87 5.11 -0.84
CA GLY A 240 -27.33 5.57 0.44
C GLY A 240 -27.51 4.54 1.57
N ILE A 241 -27.74 5.03 2.79
CA ILE A 241 -27.94 4.20 3.99
C ILE A 241 -29.43 4.19 4.35
N PRO A 242 -30.14 3.05 4.21
CA PRO A 242 -31.54 2.94 4.56
C PRO A 242 -31.80 3.29 6.03
N GLN A 243 -32.97 3.87 6.31
CA GLN A 243 -33.45 4.09 7.66
C GLN A 243 -34.24 2.88 8.15
N GLY A 244 -33.81 2.31 9.29
CA GLY A 244 -34.46 1.13 9.88
C GLY A 244 -34.03 -0.21 9.28
N TRP A 245 -34.31 -1.27 10.01
CA TRP A 245 -33.79 -2.62 9.75
C TRP A 245 -34.70 -3.50 8.89
N GLU A 246 -35.99 -3.41 9.12
CA GLU A 246 -36.98 -4.42 8.65
C GLU A 246 -36.95 -4.62 7.13
N GLY A 247 -37.03 -3.53 6.34
CA GLY A 247 -37.02 -3.60 4.89
C GLY A 247 -35.73 -4.12 4.30
N VAL A 248 -34.61 -3.78 4.95
CA VAL A 248 -33.28 -4.27 4.56
C VAL A 248 -33.15 -5.75 4.86
N TRP A 249 -33.54 -6.16 6.06
CA TRP A 249 -33.46 -7.57 6.47
C TRP A 249 -34.38 -8.47 5.63
N ALA A 250 -35.59 -8.03 5.37
CA ALA A 250 -36.53 -8.77 4.49
C ALA A 250 -35.92 -9.09 3.12
N ARG A 251 -34.99 -8.24 2.61
CA ARG A 251 -34.32 -8.49 1.34
C ARG A 251 -33.11 -9.42 1.49
N TYR A 252 -32.34 -9.32 2.58
CA TYR A 252 -31.15 -10.14 2.79
C TYR A 252 -31.42 -11.52 3.39
N GLN A 253 -32.42 -11.64 4.28
CA GLN A 253 -32.73 -12.87 5.01
C GLN A 253 -32.93 -14.09 4.11
N PRO A 254 -33.72 -14.04 3.03
CA PRO A 254 -33.92 -15.20 2.16
C PRO A 254 -32.62 -15.72 1.54
N ALA A 255 -31.72 -14.79 1.13
CA ALA A 255 -30.44 -15.15 0.58
C ALA A 255 -29.51 -15.76 1.65
N VAL A 256 -29.51 -15.22 2.88
CA VAL A 256 -28.76 -15.77 4.02
C VAL A 256 -29.22 -17.20 4.31
N ILE A 257 -30.53 -17.41 4.46
CA ILE A 257 -31.08 -18.74 4.79
C ILE A 257 -30.82 -19.76 3.68
N ALA A 258 -30.96 -19.34 2.41
CA ALA A 258 -30.84 -20.25 1.27
C ALA A 258 -29.37 -20.63 0.96
N SER A 259 -28.39 -19.75 1.26
CA SER A 259 -26.99 -19.94 0.82
C SER A 259 -26.01 -20.24 1.95
N ALA A 260 -26.40 -20.09 3.21
CA ALA A 260 -25.54 -20.40 4.35
C ALA A 260 -25.19 -21.89 4.41
N THR A 261 -23.95 -22.19 4.74
CA THR A 261 -23.48 -23.56 4.99
C THR A 261 -23.25 -23.75 6.48
N ARG A 262 -23.79 -24.83 7.06
CA ARG A 262 -23.57 -25.16 8.49
C ARG A 262 -22.08 -25.21 8.81
N GLY A 263 -21.68 -24.55 9.89
CA GLY A 263 -20.27 -24.40 10.28
C GLY A 263 -19.46 -23.41 9.44
N GLY A 264 -20.13 -22.70 8.52
CA GLY A 264 -19.52 -21.66 7.67
C GLY A 264 -19.74 -20.24 8.18
N LEU A 265 -19.38 -19.29 7.33
CA LEU A 265 -19.52 -17.84 7.56
C LEU A 265 -20.42 -17.24 6.49
N VAL A 266 -21.28 -16.29 6.87
CA VAL A 266 -22.02 -15.41 5.96
C VAL A 266 -21.58 -13.98 6.25
N VAL A 267 -21.10 -13.27 5.24
CA VAL A 267 -20.64 -11.88 5.39
C VAL A 267 -21.51 -10.97 4.54
N LEU A 268 -22.16 -10.02 5.17
CA LEU A 268 -22.97 -8.97 4.59
C LEU A 268 -22.19 -7.65 4.56
N PRO A 269 -22.58 -6.64 3.76
CA PRO A 269 -21.87 -5.37 3.64
C PRO A 269 -21.91 -4.48 4.89
N GLU A 270 -21.14 -3.40 4.82
CA GLU A 270 -21.14 -2.27 5.74
C GLU A 270 -22.36 -1.36 5.54
N LYS A 271 -22.80 -0.71 6.65
CA LYS A 271 -23.86 0.33 6.67
C LYS A 271 -25.13 -0.12 5.94
N LEU A 272 -25.57 -1.33 6.24
CA LEU A 272 -26.83 -1.87 5.69
C LEU A 272 -28.03 -1.00 6.05
N ALA A 273 -28.06 -0.47 7.27
CA ALA A 273 -29.08 0.44 7.76
C ALA A 273 -28.53 1.37 8.84
N LEU A 274 -29.15 2.56 8.98
CA LEU A 274 -29.02 3.43 10.15
C LEU A 274 -30.10 3.04 11.17
N LEU A 275 -29.66 2.70 12.37
CA LEU A 275 -30.45 2.15 13.46
C LEU A 275 -30.31 3.04 14.72
N ASP A 276 -31.40 3.12 15.49
CA ASP A 276 -31.31 3.51 16.89
C ASP A 276 -30.98 2.31 17.79
N SER A 277 -30.88 2.50 19.09
CA SER A 277 -30.54 1.43 20.04
C SER A 277 -31.56 0.27 20.02
N GLU A 278 -32.85 0.55 19.81
CA GLU A 278 -33.89 -0.48 19.72
C GLU A 278 -33.77 -1.24 18.38
N GLY A 279 -33.59 -0.53 17.28
CA GLY A 279 -33.33 -1.13 15.95
C GLY A 279 -32.07 -1.99 15.93
N ALA A 280 -31.01 -1.57 16.63
CA ALA A 280 -29.79 -2.37 16.77
C ALA A 280 -30.06 -3.66 17.56
N GLY A 281 -30.88 -3.61 18.59
CA GLY A 281 -31.34 -4.80 19.33
C GLY A 281 -32.14 -5.76 18.47
N ARG A 282 -33.08 -5.25 17.63
CA ARG A 282 -33.84 -6.07 16.67
C ARG A 282 -32.93 -6.69 15.62
N ALA A 283 -31.99 -5.93 15.06
CA ALA A 283 -31.01 -6.45 14.11
C ALA A 283 -30.18 -7.59 14.72
N ALA A 284 -29.75 -7.43 15.97
CA ALA A 284 -28.99 -8.47 16.67
C ALA A 284 -29.81 -9.75 16.86
N GLN A 285 -31.10 -9.64 17.20
CA GLN A 285 -31.99 -10.79 17.35
C GLN A 285 -32.23 -11.50 16.01
N ASP A 286 -32.53 -10.77 14.93
CA ASP A 286 -32.80 -11.34 13.61
C ASP A 286 -31.57 -12.05 13.04
N VAL A 287 -30.38 -11.43 13.15
CA VAL A 287 -29.12 -12.02 12.70
C VAL A 287 -28.77 -13.26 13.53
N ALA A 288 -29.03 -13.23 14.85
CA ALA A 288 -28.82 -14.38 15.74
C ALA A 288 -29.79 -15.53 15.42
N MET A 289 -31.07 -15.24 15.15
CA MET A 289 -32.02 -16.25 14.72
C MET A 289 -31.61 -16.90 13.37
N ALA A 290 -31.12 -16.10 12.41
CA ALA A 290 -30.60 -16.63 11.17
C ALA A 290 -29.35 -17.50 11.36
N ALA A 291 -28.43 -17.08 12.26
CA ALA A 291 -27.25 -17.87 12.58
C ALA A 291 -27.61 -19.22 13.24
N GLN A 292 -28.56 -19.22 14.16
CA GLN A 292 -29.06 -20.45 14.80
C GLN A 292 -29.77 -21.38 13.79
N ALA A 293 -30.65 -20.81 12.96
CA ALA A 293 -31.40 -21.58 11.96
C ALA A 293 -30.50 -22.24 10.92
N THR A 294 -29.46 -21.53 10.46
CA THR A 294 -28.54 -22.02 9.43
C THR A 294 -27.36 -22.84 9.99
N GLY A 295 -27.04 -22.66 11.28
CA GLY A 295 -25.83 -23.20 11.89
C GLY A 295 -24.54 -22.55 11.37
N ALA A 296 -24.63 -21.34 10.79
CA ALA A 296 -23.51 -20.54 10.28
C ALA A 296 -23.32 -19.27 11.13
N VAL A 297 -22.10 -18.75 11.19
CA VAL A 297 -21.86 -17.41 11.74
C VAL A 297 -22.27 -16.38 10.73
N VAL A 298 -23.07 -15.38 11.12
CA VAL A 298 -23.55 -14.30 10.25
C VAL A 298 -22.96 -12.97 10.72
N ILE A 299 -22.38 -12.21 9.78
CA ILE A 299 -21.78 -10.90 10.02
C ILE A 299 -22.51 -9.86 9.17
N ALA A 300 -22.92 -8.73 9.78
CA ALA A 300 -23.62 -7.63 9.12
C ALA A 300 -23.04 -6.28 9.57
N GLY A 301 -22.79 -5.36 8.65
CA GLY A 301 -22.39 -3.99 8.98
C GLY A 301 -23.60 -3.06 9.10
N VAL A 302 -23.68 -2.28 10.17
CA VAL A 302 -24.76 -1.31 10.43
C VAL A 302 -24.20 0.01 10.95
N GLU A 303 -24.93 1.10 10.76
CA GLU A 303 -24.65 2.36 11.46
C GLU A 303 -25.64 2.48 12.63
N VAL A 304 -25.14 2.75 13.82
CA VAL A 304 -25.97 2.81 15.05
C VAL A 304 -25.87 4.20 15.65
N ARG A 305 -27.05 4.81 15.92
CA ARG A 305 -27.15 6.03 16.69
C ARG A 305 -27.52 5.72 18.12
N GLU A 306 -26.66 6.06 19.06
CA GLU A 306 -26.88 5.98 20.50
C GLU A 306 -26.94 7.40 21.07
N ARG A 307 -28.14 7.89 21.37
CA ARG A 307 -28.39 9.31 21.73
C ARG A 307 -27.90 10.25 20.61
N ASP A 308 -26.83 11.03 20.86
CA ASP A 308 -26.24 11.99 19.90
C ASP A 308 -24.95 11.44 19.26
N THR A 309 -24.60 10.19 19.51
CA THR A 309 -23.36 9.57 19.03
C THR A 309 -23.68 8.52 17.97
N TYR A 310 -22.90 8.53 16.89
CA TYR A 310 -23.00 7.56 15.80
C TYR A 310 -21.81 6.62 15.81
N TYR A 311 -22.05 5.36 15.44
CA TYR A 311 -21.04 4.32 15.34
C TYR A 311 -21.23 3.53 14.05
N ASN A 312 -20.15 3.32 13.32
CA ASN A 312 -20.12 2.35 12.22
C ASN A 312 -19.71 1.00 12.79
N ARG A 313 -20.64 0.03 12.83
CA ARG A 313 -20.48 -1.24 13.56
C ARG A 313 -20.62 -2.47 12.68
N ALA A 314 -19.84 -3.49 12.98
CA ALA A 314 -20.10 -4.85 12.54
C ALA A 314 -20.71 -5.65 13.67
N LEU A 315 -21.85 -6.26 13.38
CA LEU A 315 -22.57 -7.21 14.20
C LEU A 315 -22.20 -8.62 13.74
N LEU A 316 -21.68 -9.45 14.63
CA LEU A 316 -21.47 -10.88 14.41
C LEU A 316 -22.37 -11.68 15.33
N ALA A 317 -23.13 -12.61 14.76
CA ALA A 317 -23.90 -13.57 15.55
C ALA A 317 -23.45 -15.00 15.25
N ALA A 318 -23.22 -15.80 16.28
CA ALA A 318 -22.84 -17.20 16.19
C ALA A 318 -24.03 -18.13 16.45
N PRO A 319 -23.98 -19.39 15.95
CA PRO A 319 -25.08 -20.36 16.13
C PRO A 319 -25.37 -20.72 17.59
N ASP A 320 -24.42 -20.51 18.50
CA ASP A 320 -24.57 -20.74 19.94
C ASP A 320 -25.30 -19.59 20.67
N GLY A 321 -25.75 -18.57 19.93
CA GLY A 321 -26.46 -17.40 20.46
C GLY A 321 -25.56 -16.25 20.86
N ARG A 322 -24.25 -16.38 20.81
CA ARG A 322 -23.32 -15.26 21.08
C ARG A 322 -23.50 -14.17 20.03
N VAL A 323 -23.54 -12.92 20.50
CA VAL A 323 -23.55 -11.71 19.68
C VAL A 323 -22.34 -10.87 20.05
N VAL A 324 -21.60 -10.43 19.05
CA VAL A 324 -20.38 -9.61 19.22
C VAL A 324 -20.46 -8.39 18.33
N TRP A 325 -20.11 -7.24 18.88
CA TRP A 325 -20.04 -5.97 18.17
C TRP A 325 -18.60 -5.53 18.00
N TYR A 326 -18.31 -4.92 16.86
CA TYR A 326 -17.03 -4.27 16.53
C TYR A 326 -17.30 -2.87 16.02
N ASP A 327 -16.66 -1.88 16.60
CA ASP A 327 -16.70 -0.49 16.16
C ASP A 327 -15.53 -0.22 15.21
N LYS A 328 -15.83 0.36 14.03
CA LYS A 328 -14.83 0.74 13.04
C LYS A 328 -13.77 1.66 13.64
N GLN A 329 -12.49 1.29 13.49
CA GLN A 329 -11.39 2.04 14.10
C GLN A 329 -10.93 3.23 13.24
N ARG A 330 -11.03 3.13 11.91
CA ARG A 330 -10.56 4.17 10.97
C ARG A 330 -11.70 4.71 10.12
N LEU A 331 -12.16 5.88 10.52
CA LEU A 331 -13.24 6.58 9.84
C LEU A 331 -12.79 7.26 8.55
N VAL A 332 -13.71 7.47 7.61
CA VAL A 332 -13.45 8.18 6.34
C VAL A 332 -13.63 9.68 6.56
N PRO A 333 -12.57 10.50 6.54
CA PRO A 333 -12.69 11.95 6.73
C PRO A 333 -13.63 12.58 5.70
N GLY A 334 -14.49 13.47 6.15
CA GLY A 334 -15.50 14.14 5.33
C GLY A 334 -16.78 13.31 5.10
N TRP A 335 -16.75 11.99 5.36
CA TRP A 335 -17.90 11.11 5.16
C TRP A 335 -18.43 10.50 6.46
N GLU A 336 -17.54 10.27 7.44
CA GLU A 336 -17.85 9.67 8.72
C GLU A 336 -17.47 10.57 9.89
N ASP A 337 -17.46 11.91 9.68
CA ASP A 337 -17.03 12.89 10.69
C ASP A 337 -17.91 12.92 11.93
N ARG A 338 -19.16 12.43 11.82
CA ARG A 338 -20.10 12.30 12.95
C ARG A 338 -19.92 11.01 13.74
N ASP A 339 -19.25 10.02 13.15
CA ASP A 339 -19.09 8.70 13.76
C ASP A 339 -17.98 8.72 14.82
N THR A 340 -18.13 7.89 15.84
CA THR A 340 -17.10 7.70 16.87
C THR A 340 -16.26 6.47 16.53
N PRO A 341 -14.93 6.59 16.49
CA PRO A 341 -14.08 5.46 16.17
C PRO A 341 -13.98 4.46 17.32
N GLY A 342 -13.90 3.17 16.96
CA GLY A 342 -13.47 2.12 17.87
C GLY A 342 -11.97 2.22 18.20
N ASN A 343 -11.52 1.49 19.21
CA ASN A 343 -10.16 1.57 19.73
C ASN A 343 -9.44 0.23 19.89
N ALA A 344 -10.10 -0.90 19.59
CA ALA A 344 -9.54 -2.22 19.85
C ALA A 344 -9.91 -3.23 18.75
N PRO A 345 -9.02 -4.18 18.44
CA PRO A 345 -9.35 -5.32 17.59
C PRO A 345 -10.32 -6.27 18.31
N VAL A 346 -11.18 -6.91 17.53
CA VAL A 346 -12.10 -7.93 18.03
C VAL A 346 -11.79 -9.27 17.40
N PHE A 347 -11.65 -10.29 18.24
CA PHE A 347 -11.44 -11.67 17.87
C PHE A 347 -12.60 -12.52 18.33
N VAL A 348 -13.04 -13.47 17.48
CA VAL A 348 -14.12 -14.39 17.80
C VAL A 348 -13.66 -15.82 17.51
N ASP A 349 -13.59 -16.64 18.55
CA ASP A 349 -13.26 -18.06 18.41
C ASP A 349 -14.52 -18.83 18.01
N ILE A 350 -14.46 -19.52 16.87
CA ILE A 350 -15.41 -20.51 16.40
C ILE A 350 -14.67 -21.84 16.21
N VAL A 351 -15.38 -22.95 16.11
CA VAL A 351 -14.75 -24.29 16.08
C VAL A 351 -13.62 -24.35 15.02
N GLY A 352 -12.39 -24.51 15.50
CA GLY A 352 -11.19 -24.66 14.67
C GLY A 352 -10.70 -23.39 13.96
N THR A 353 -11.29 -22.22 14.22
CA THR A 353 -10.99 -20.97 13.51
C THR A 353 -11.11 -19.76 14.45
N ARG A 354 -10.18 -18.83 14.35
CA ARG A 354 -10.25 -17.54 15.03
C ARG A 354 -10.45 -16.42 14.02
N LEU A 355 -11.62 -15.78 14.09
CA LEU A 355 -11.98 -14.66 13.22
C LEU A 355 -11.42 -13.36 13.77
N GLY A 356 -10.99 -12.46 12.88
CA GLY A 356 -10.82 -11.05 13.14
C GLY A 356 -11.90 -10.26 12.41
N ILE A 357 -12.36 -9.16 12.97
CA ILE A 357 -13.38 -8.29 12.38
C ILE A 357 -12.75 -6.94 12.05
N ALA A 358 -12.94 -6.47 10.80
CA ALA A 358 -12.56 -5.13 10.38
C ALA A 358 -13.65 -4.57 9.45
N ILE A 359 -13.77 -3.26 9.33
CA ILE A 359 -14.75 -2.62 8.44
C ILE A 359 -14.01 -1.76 7.41
N CYS A 360 -14.19 -2.11 6.11
CA CYS A 360 -13.83 -1.28 4.96
C CYS A 360 -12.44 -0.62 5.10
N LYS A 361 -12.40 0.68 5.42
CA LYS A 361 -11.21 1.50 5.54
C LYS A 361 -10.22 1.05 6.62
N ASP A 362 -10.62 0.27 7.60
CA ASP A 362 -9.68 -0.33 8.55
C ASP A 362 -8.57 -1.09 7.81
N MET A 363 -8.92 -1.76 6.71
CA MET A 363 -7.98 -2.52 5.88
C MET A 363 -7.14 -1.64 4.93
N HIS A 364 -7.42 -0.33 4.83
CA HIS A 364 -6.55 0.61 4.12
C HIS A 364 -5.33 1.01 4.96
N VAL A 365 -5.41 0.81 6.27
CA VAL A 365 -4.37 1.19 7.23
C VAL A 365 -3.60 -0.06 7.67
N PRO A 366 -2.32 -0.21 7.27
CA PRO A 366 -1.52 -1.40 7.56
C PRO A 366 -1.43 -1.73 9.05
N GLU A 367 -1.39 -0.71 9.92
CA GLU A 367 -1.37 -0.87 11.37
C GLU A 367 -2.58 -1.65 11.90
N ILE A 368 -3.79 -1.37 11.38
CA ILE A 368 -5.01 -2.07 11.80
C ILE A 368 -4.94 -3.53 11.34
N GLY A 369 -4.59 -3.79 10.08
CA GLY A 369 -4.40 -5.16 9.59
C GLY A 369 -3.41 -5.96 10.45
N ARG A 370 -2.32 -5.30 10.89
CA ARG A 370 -1.28 -5.92 11.73
C ARG A 370 -1.75 -6.27 13.14
N GLN A 371 -2.74 -5.57 13.72
CA GLN A 371 -3.29 -5.94 15.04
C GLN A 371 -3.83 -7.37 15.05
N TYR A 372 -4.20 -7.92 13.89
CA TYR A 372 -4.74 -9.27 13.74
C TYR A 372 -3.70 -10.32 13.36
N ALA A 373 -2.46 -9.91 13.07
CA ALA A 373 -1.40 -10.82 12.63
C ALA A 373 -1.05 -11.86 13.70
N GLY A 374 -1.11 -13.15 13.34
CA GLY A 374 -0.86 -14.26 14.26
C GLY A 374 -1.97 -14.51 15.28
N GLY A 375 -2.96 -13.62 15.38
CA GLY A 375 -4.14 -13.77 16.23
C GLY A 375 -5.36 -14.26 15.44
N ALA A 376 -5.62 -13.70 14.27
CA ALA A 376 -6.71 -14.15 13.40
C ALA A 376 -6.21 -15.11 12.31
N THR A 377 -7.05 -16.07 11.95
CA THR A 377 -6.84 -16.98 10.81
C THR A 377 -7.62 -16.55 9.58
N ILE A 378 -8.79 -15.96 9.79
CA ILE A 378 -9.67 -15.37 8.76
C ILE A 378 -10.12 -13.99 9.23
N MET A 379 -9.99 -12.99 8.35
CA MET A 379 -10.59 -11.67 8.53
C MET A 379 -11.93 -11.63 7.83
N VAL A 380 -12.96 -11.12 8.52
CA VAL A 380 -14.28 -10.82 7.94
C VAL A 380 -14.41 -9.31 7.82
N VAL A 381 -14.76 -8.84 6.60
CA VAL A 381 -14.66 -7.42 6.26
C VAL A 381 -15.95 -6.94 5.55
N PRO A 382 -16.99 -6.54 6.29
CA PRO A 382 -18.04 -5.69 5.76
C PRO A 382 -17.46 -4.42 5.14
N ALA A 383 -17.92 -4.01 3.94
CA ALA A 383 -17.41 -2.82 3.28
C ALA A 383 -18.49 -2.09 2.47
N TYR A 384 -18.20 -0.81 2.17
CA TYR A 384 -19.00 0.05 1.30
C TYR A 384 -18.03 0.92 0.49
N ASP A 385 -17.83 0.57 -0.78
CA ASP A 385 -16.91 1.28 -1.67
C ASP A 385 -17.61 2.48 -2.35
N PHE A 386 -16.83 3.38 -2.93
CA PHE A 386 -17.37 4.53 -3.68
C PHE A 386 -17.65 4.22 -5.15
N GLY A 387 -17.69 2.94 -5.55
CA GLY A 387 -17.91 2.49 -6.92
C GLY A 387 -16.68 2.65 -7.81
N ARG A 388 -16.19 3.87 -8.01
CA ARG A 388 -15.02 4.15 -8.87
C ARG A 388 -13.72 3.54 -8.34
N ASP A 389 -13.59 3.38 -7.04
CA ASP A 389 -12.43 2.81 -6.36
C ASP A 389 -12.63 1.35 -5.90
N ALA A 390 -13.71 0.72 -6.33
CA ALA A 390 -14.08 -0.64 -5.94
C ALA A 390 -12.92 -1.64 -6.09
N TRP A 391 -12.22 -1.60 -7.22
CA TRP A 391 -11.04 -2.43 -7.45
C TRP A 391 -9.93 -2.14 -6.42
N MET A 392 -9.63 -0.88 -6.20
CA MET A 392 -8.59 -0.45 -5.26
C MET A 392 -8.93 -0.85 -3.83
N GLY A 393 -10.18 -0.66 -3.39
CA GLY A 393 -10.66 -1.06 -2.05
C GLY A 393 -10.51 -2.57 -1.81
N ALA A 394 -10.85 -3.37 -2.82
CA ALA A 394 -10.65 -4.82 -2.79
C ALA A 394 -9.16 -5.18 -2.68
N ARG A 395 -8.29 -4.57 -3.49
CA ARG A 395 -6.83 -4.84 -3.48
C ARG A 395 -6.11 -4.33 -2.24
N MET A 396 -6.57 -3.22 -1.64
CA MET A 396 -6.05 -2.79 -0.34
C MET A 396 -6.30 -3.83 0.75
N THR A 397 -7.49 -4.41 0.75
CA THR A 397 -7.87 -5.49 1.68
C THR A 397 -7.05 -6.76 1.41
N ASP A 398 -6.89 -7.15 0.15
CA ASP A 398 -6.13 -8.32 -0.27
C ASP A 398 -4.64 -8.22 0.15
N LEU A 399 -4.01 -7.06 -0.06
CA LEU A 399 -2.62 -6.86 0.35
C LEU A 399 -2.43 -7.06 1.86
N ARG A 400 -3.42 -6.74 2.69
CA ARG A 400 -3.38 -7.02 4.15
C ARG A 400 -3.32 -8.52 4.43
N ALA A 401 -3.98 -9.38 3.61
CA ALA A 401 -3.84 -10.83 3.72
C ALA A 401 -2.39 -11.26 3.48
N VAL A 402 -1.77 -10.75 2.43
CA VAL A 402 -0.36 -11.06 2.09
C VAL A 402 0.60 -10.61 3.18
N GLU A 403 0.43 -9.38 3.67
CA GLU A 403 1.28 -8.78 4.70
C GLU A 403 1.23 -9.52 6.03
N ASN A 404 0.05 -9.98 6.44
CA ASN A 404 -0.16 -10.46 7.79
C ASN A 404 -0.35 -11.99 7.89
N GLY A 405 -0.66 -12.68 6.78
CA GLY A 405 -0.71 -14.13 6.69
C GLY A 405 -2.05 -14.75 7.09
N TYR A 406 -3.16 -14.01 7.05
CA TYR A 406 -4.51 -14.50 7.24
C TYR A 406 -5.30 -14.55 5.92
N ALA A 407 -6.37 -15.34 5.85
CA ALA A 407 -7.33 -15.30 4.75
C ALA A 407 -8.36 -14.16 4.96
N VAL A 408 -9.05 -13.74 3.90
CA VAL A 408 -10.03 -12.64 3.97
C VAL A 408 -11.32 -13.01 3.28
N ALA A 409 -12.45 -12.69 3.93
CA ALA A 409 -13.81 -12.71 3.40
C ALA A 409 -14.37 -11.28 3.41
N ARG A 410 -14.55 -10.66 2.24
CA ARG A 410 -15.00 -9.28 2.08
C ARG A 410 -16.32 -9.20 1.34
N SER A 411 -17.29 -8.49 1.88
CA SER A 411 -18.55 -8.17 1.22
C SER A 411 -18.74 -6.66 1.16
N ALA A 412 -18.77 -6.08 -0.06
CA ALA A 412 -18.85 -4.63 -0.24
C ALA A 412 -20.06 -4.23 -1.09
N ARG A 413 -20.83 -3.25 -0.64
CA ARG A 413 -21.74 -2.47 -1.50
C ARG A 413 -20.92 -1.58 -2.43
N ASN A 414 -21.43 -1.28 -3.60
CA ASN A 414 -20.79 -0.47 -4.66
C ASN A 414 -19.36 -0.92 -4.98
N GLY A 415 -19.07 -2.21 -4.77
CA GLY A 415 -17.74 -2.78 -4.90
C GLY A 415 -17.79 -4.23 -5.34
N PHE A 416 -16.94 -5.03 -4.72
CA PHE A 416 -16.82 -6.46 -4.98
C PHE A 416 -17.13 -7.27 -3.72
N VAL A 417 -17.82 -8.39 -3.91
CA VAL A 417 -17.76 -9.50 -2.96
C VAL A 417 -16.57 -10.35 -3.34
N SER A 418 -15.66 -10.59 -2.40
CA SER A 418 -14.36 -11.21 -2.69
C SER A 418 -13.80 -12.02 -1.52
N ALA A 419 -13.15 -13.13 -1.83
CA ALA A 419 -12.43 -13.95 -0.87
C ALA A 419 -11.00 -14.18 -1.35
N TYR A 420 -10.05 -14.02 -0.43
CA TYR A 420 -8.60 -14.14 -0.68
C TYR A 420 -7.96 -15.13 0.28
N ASP A 421 -7.00 -15.90 -0.20
CA ASP A 421 -6.14 -16.67 0.68
C ASP A 421 -5.04 -15.79 1.29
N ARG A 422 -4.27 -16.34 2.23
CA ARG A 422 -3.13 -15.67 2.89
C ARG A 422 -2.00 -15.21 1.98
N THR A 423 -2.02 -15.63 0.72
CA THR A 423 -1.01 -15.26 -0.29
C THR A 423 -1.52 -14.22 -1.28
N GLY A 424 -2.79 -13.78 -1.12
CA GLY A 424 -3.43 -12.83 -2.02
C GLY A 424 -4.01 -13.48 -3.28
N ARG A 425 -4.19 -14.81 -3.30
CA ARG A 425 -4.92 -15.45 -4.40
C ARG A 425 -6.40 -15.15 -4.25
N ILE A 426 -6.98 -14.64 -5.32
CA ILE A 426 -8.43 -14.45 -5.44
C ILE A 426 -9.06 -15.83 -5.58
N LEU A 427 -9.81 -16.26 -4.56
CA LEU A 427 -10.57 -17.52 -4.59
C LEU A 427 -11.92 -17.32 -5.28
N VAL A 428 -12.55 -16.18 -5.03
CA VAL A 428 -13.75 -15.71 -5.72
C VAL A 428 -13.79 -14.18 -5.69
N GLU A 429 -14.27 -13.57 -6.77
CA GLU A 429 -14.55 -12.14 -6.83
C GLU A 429 -15.68 -11.89 -7.84
N ARG A 430 -16.66 -11.06 -7.45
CA ARG A 430 -17.77 -10.63 -8.30
C ARG A 430 -18.12 -9.17 -8.02
N PRO A 431 -18.35 -8.35 -9.05
CA PRO A 431 -18.91 -7.02 -8.87
C PRO A 431 -20.34 -7.14 -8.33
N VAL A 432 -20.70 -6.22 -7.45
CA VAL A 432 -22.05 -6.14 -6.88
C VAL A 432 -22.94 -5.32 -7.80
N THR A 433 -24.17 -5.80 -8.01
CA THR A 433 -25.20 -5.18 -8.82
C THR A 433 -26.42 -4.86 -7.96
N ASP A 434 -27.48 -4.29 -8.56
CA ASP A 434 -28.76 -4.05 -7.88
C ASP A 434 -29.49 -5.34 -7.52
N ASP A 435 -29.21 -6.42 -8.25
CA ASP A 435 -29.67 -7.76 -7.87
C ASP A 435 -28.80 -8.31 -6.71
N MET A 436 -29.38 -9.27 -5.97
CA MET A 436 -28.65 -9.92 -4.87
C MET A 436 -27.50 -10.75 -5.43
N THR A 437 -26.28 -10.26 -5.20
CA THR A 437 -25.04 -10.98 -5.54
C THR A 437 -24.70 -11.92 -4.40
N VAL A 438 -24.67 -13.23 -4.69
CA VAL A 438 -24.28 -14.28 -3.73
C VAL A 438 -23.13 -15.08 -4.32
N VAL A 439 -22.03 -15.22 -3.59
CA VAL A 439 -20.91 -16.07 -3.98
C VAL A 439 -20.42 -16.88 -2.79
N THR A 440 -19.89 -18.07 -3.08
CA THR A 440 -19.32 -18.97 -2.06
C THR A 440 -17.87 -19.28 -2.35
N ALA A 441 -17.09 -19.45 -1.29
CA ALA A 441 -15.69 -19.86 -1.34
C ALA A 441 -15.38 -20.77 -0.16
N SER A 442 -14.23 -21.42 -0.20
CA SER A 442 -13.70 -22.18 0.94
C SER A 442 -12.37 -21.55 1.36
N LEU A 443 -12.32 -21.00 2.56
CA LEU A 443 -11.10 -20.40 3.14
C LEU A 443 -10.37 -21.42 4.02
N SER A 444 -9.05 -21.48 3.85
CA SER A 444 -8.19 -22.25 4.73
C SER A 444 -7.76 -21.37 5.90
N PRO A 445 -8.16 -21.69 7.16
CA PRO A 445 -7.72 -20.94 8.31
C PRO A 445 -6.20 -21.15 8.48
N HIS A 446 -5.45 -20.05 8.40
CA HIS A 446 -4.01 -20.05 8.60
C HIS A 446 -3.63 -18.82 9.43
N GLY A 447 -3.02 -19.05 10.57
CA GLY A 447 -2.79 -17.99 11.56
C GLY A 447 -1.32 -17.67 11.85
N ALA A 448 -0.38 -18.13 11.00
CA ALA A 448 1.03 -17.80 11.21
C ALA A 448 1.33 -16.39 10.73
N ALA A 449 1.67 -15.51 11.68
CA ALA A 449 2.13 -14.16 11.33
C ALA A 449 3.36 -14.21 10.44
N THR A 450 3.37 -13.38 9.41
CA THR A 450 4.52 -13.14 8.54
C THR A 450 5.63 -12.38 9.28
N LEU A 451 6.79 -12.19 8.63
CA LEU A 451 7.84 -11.35 9.20
C LEU A 451 7.36 -9.90 9.39
N TYR A 452 6.65 -9.36 8.39
CA TYR A 452 6.04 -8.04 8.49
C TYR A 452 4.97 -7.98 9.58
N GLY A 453 4.09 -8.97 9.67
CA GLY A 453 3.05 -9.04 10.70
C GLY A 453 3.62 -9.03 12.14
N ARG A 454 4.84 -9.58 12.34
CA ARG A 454 5.53 -9.60 13.65
C ARG A 454 6.29 -8.32 13.95
N ASN A 455 7.01 -7.79 12.95
CA ASN A 455 7.98 -6.71 13.17
C ASN A 455 7.50 -5.35 12.63
N GLY A 456 6.41 -5.31 11.87
CA GLY A 456 5.88 -4.09 11.28
C GLY A 456 6.81 -3.48 10.24
N ASP A 457 6.88 -2.17 10.24
CA ASP A 457 7.49 -1.34 9.20
C ASP A 457 9.00 -1.17 9.32
N VAL A 458 9.72 -2.14 9.92
CA VAL A 458 11.18 -2.08 10.13
C VAL A 458 11.92 -1.80 8.83
N PHE A 459 11.56 -2.49 7.73
CA PHE A 459 12.20 -2.25 6.43
C PHE A 459 12.04 -0.79 5.97
N GLY A 460 10.83 -0.26 6.05
CA GLY A 460 10.54 1.12 5.67
C GLY A 460 11.28 2.14 6.55
N TRP A 461 11.35 1.91 7.87
CA TRP A 461 12.12 2.76 8.78
C TRP A 461 13.62 2.70 8.52
N CYS A 462 14.18 1.53 8.17
CA CYS A 462 15.55 1.43 7.69
C CYS A 462 15.78 2.29 6.43
N CYS A 463 14.84 2.28 5.47
CA CYS A 463 14.90 3.14 4.30
C CYS A 463 14.88 4.63 4.67
N VAL A 464 14.05 5.05 5.64
CA VAL A 464 13.99 6.43 6.15
C VAL A 464 15.33 6.83 6.76
N CYS A 465 15.85 6.03 7.68
CA CYS A 465 17.14 6.30 8.33
C CYS A 465 18.28 6.43 7.31
N LEU A 466 18.36 5.49 6.36
CA LEU A 466 19.39 5.51 5.31
C LEU A 466 19.26 6.74 4.39
N ALA A 467 18.05 7.12 3.99
CA ALA A 467 17.81 8.30 3.17
C ALA A 467 18.23 9.60 3.90
N VAL A 468 17.90 9.72 5.18
CA VAL A 468 18.31 10.87 6.03
C VAL A 468 19.84 10.92 6.21
N LEU A 469 20.46 9.80 6.58
CA LEU A 469 21.91 9.71 6.77
C LEU A 469 22.65 10.05 5.48
N LEU A 470 22.20 9.50 4.35
CA LEU A 470 22.78 9.79 3.05
C LEU A 470 22.64 11.28 2.69
N ARG A 471 21.47 11.88 2.94
CA ARG A 471 21.22 13.29 2.67
C ARG A 471 22.14 14.19 3.49
N VAL A 472 22.34 13.89 4.78
CA VAL A 472 23.24 14.63 5.68
C VAL A 472 24.69 14.48 5.21
N TRP A 473 25.14 13.25 4.94
CA TRP A 473 26.51 12.98 4.48
C TRP A 473 26.83 13.70 3.16
N LEU A 474 25.92 13.62 2.17
CA LEU A 474 26.08 14.31 0.89
C LEU A 474 26.08 15.84 1.05
N GLY A 475 25.37 16.38 2.04
CA GLY A 475 25.35 17.81 2.37
C GLY A 475 26.66 18.30 2.97
N ARG A 476 27.21 17.57 3.93
CA ARG A 476 28.46 17.94 4.62
C ARG A 476 29.68 17.98 3.69
N VAL A 477 29.80 17.03 2.79
CA VAL A 477 30.90 16.97 1.82
C VAL A 477 30.80 18.06 0.74
N SER A 478 29.68 18.78 0.66
CA SER A 478 29.49 19.89 -0.29
C SER A 478 29.88 21.27 0.26
N LEU A 479 30.23 21.38 1.54
CA LEU A 479 30.78 22.63 2.10
C LEU A 479 32.25 22.73 1.67
N PRO A 480 32.66 23.73 0.88
CA PRO A 480 34.09 23.96 0.64
C PRO A 480 34.76 24.35 1.96
N TYR A 481 35.97 23.89 2.14
CA TYR A 481 36.89 24.29 3.21
C TYR A 481 37.11 25.82 3.13
N LEU A 482 36.15 26.61 3.61
CA LEU A 482 36.25 28.06 3.76
C LEU A 482 36.82 28.33 5.15
N SER A 483 38.13 28.12 5.33
CA SER A 483 38.92 28.87 6.30
C SER A 483 40.37 28.38 6.31
N SER A 484 41.23 28.99 5.53
CA SER A 484 42.63 29.22 5.89
C SER A 484 43.40 29.98 4.79
N SER A 485 42.84 31.11 4.35
CA SER A 485 43.66 32.04 3.55
C SER A 485 43.38 33.51 3.89
N ASN A 486 43.36 33.80 5.19
CA ASN A 486 43.37 35.19 5.63
C ASN A 486 44.27 35.37 6.89
N LYS A 487 45.51 34.90 6.82
CA LYS A 487 46.58 35.29 7.76
C LYS A 487 47.96 35.28 7.09
N SER A 488 48.13 36.11 6.06
CA SER A 488 49.49 36.44 5.59
C SER A 488 49.55 37.67 4.67
N LEU A 489 48.80 38.71 4.99
CA LEU A 489 48.97 40.04 4.35
C LEU A 489 48.77 41.17 5.38
N SER A 490 49.60 41.15 6.45
CA SER A 490 49.80 42.32 7.30
C SER A 490 51.12 42.23 8.04
N ARG A 491 52.25 42.20 7.30
CA ARG A 491 53.58 42.49 7.77
C ARG A 491 54.48 42.79 6.57
N ASN A 492 54.39 43.98 6.04
CA ASN A 492 55.48 44.67 5.32
C ASN A 492 54.98 46.04 4.83
N GLN A 493 54.73 46.93 5.80
CA GLN A 493 54.82 48.38 5.57
C GLN A 493 55.17 49.01 6.94
N ALA A 494 56.40 48.95 7.27
CA ALA A 494 57.08 49.87 8.21
C ALA A 494 58.59 49.64 8.11
N LYS A 495 59.21 50.25 7.11
CA LYS A 495 60.55 50.90 7.19
C LYS A 495 60.68 51.76 5.93
#